data_c312f77c82af697250310ed6ce32fccb
#
_entry.id   c312f77c82af697250310ed6ce32fccb
#
_cell.length_a   1.000
_cell.length_b   1.000
_cell.length_c   1.000
_cell.angle_alpha   90.00
_cell.angle_beta   90.00
_cell.angle_gamma   90.00
#
_symmetry.space_group_name_H-M   'P 1'
#
loop_
_entity.id
_entity.type
_entity.pdbx_description
1 polymer ?
#
loop_
_entity_poly.entity_id
_entity_poly.type
_entity_poly.pdbx_seq_one_letter_code
_entity_poly.pdbx_strand_id
1 'polypeptide(L)'
;LKGCEANPCLDTENGIDLPDEMLAMLDFVAVGLHPACGFDDIDRAKNTEALLRVVENPLVDMVTHPGNEAEFPVDLDAIVSAAVRHDVILELNNYSFDPRSGRYASFAREREFAEAARDAGARIAINSDAHFHLLVGEFDYALAVADEIGLPEERIVNRDAESVLAFLGEKRARPRIDAGGVW
;
A
#
# COMPACT_ATOMS: atom_id res chain seq x y z
N LEU A 1 -8.96 15.41 -2.63
CA LEU A 1 -7.75 14.97 -1.96
C LEU A 1 -6.55 15.10 -2.90
N LYS A 2 -5.40 15.50 -2.35
CA LYS A 2 -4.10 15.49 -3.03
C LYS A 2 -3.31 14.29 -2.51
N GLY A 3 -2.77 13.47 -3.38
CA GLY A 3 -1.99 12.31 -3.00
C GLY A 3 -0.85 12.04 -3.95
N CYS A 4 0.04 11.16 -3.55
CA CYS A 4 1.08 10.60 -4.41
C CYS A 4 1.25 9.11 -4.12
N GLU A 5 1.87 8.43 -5.07
CA GLU A 5 2.54 7.17 -4.87
C GLU A 5 4.04 7.44 -4.95
N ALA A 6 4.74 7.23 -3.83
CA ALA A 6 6.17 7.43 -3.66
C ALA A 6 6.90 6.08 -3.64
N ASN A 7 8.23 6.11 -3.65
CA ASN A 7 9.04 4.89 -3.60
C ASN A 7 9.78 4.81 -2.25
N PRO A 8 10.01 3.60 -1.73
CA PRO A 8 10.98 3.40 -0.66
C PRO A 8 12.36 3.84 -1.10
N CYS A 9 13.14 4.41 -0.17
CA CYS A 9 14.51 4.81 -0.41
C CYS A 9 15.34 4.58 0.86
N LEU A 10 16.20 3.56 0.87
CA LEU A 10 17.01 3.21 2.04
C LEU A 10 18.09 4.24 2.36
N ASP A 11 18.45 5.09 1.38
CA ASP A 11 19.50 6.12 1.53
C ASP A 11 18.98 7.40 2.18
N THR A 12 17.67 7.54 2.40
CA THR A 12 17.05 8.68 3.06
C THR A 12 16.74 8.39 4.52
N GLU A 13 16.71 9.42 5.37
CA GLU A 13 16.42 9.28 6.79
C GLU A 13 14.99 8.77 7.04
N ASN A 14 14.02 9.25 6.27
CA ASN A 14 12.62 8.87 6.39
C ASN A 14 12.22 7.60 5.63
N GLY A 15 13.15 6.99 4.87
CA GLY A 15 12.93 5.75 4.11
C GLY A 15 12.16 5.92 2.81
N ILE A 16 11.91 7.16 2.34
CA ILE A 16 11.08 7.49 1.17
C ILE A 16 11.84 8.46 0.27
N ASP A 17 11.60 8.42 -1.03
CA ASP A 17 12.23 9.28 -2.04
C ASP A 17 11.70 10.73 -2.06
N LEU A 18 10.78 11.07 -1.16
CA LEU A 18 10.28 12.42 -0.93
C LEU A 18 10.57 12.87 0.52
N PRO A 19 10.95 14.13 0.74
CA PRO A 19 11.16 14.65 2.10
C PRO A 19 9.84 14.81 2.86
N ASP A 20 9.90 14.71 4.18
CA ASP A 20 8.73 14.76 5.06
C ASP A 20 7.90 16.04 4.90
N GLU A 21 8.55 17.18 4.60
CA GLU A 21 7.84 18.44 4.38
C GLU A 21 6.92 18.37 3.16
N MET A 22 7.31 17.63 2.12
CA MET A 22 6.46 17.41 0.94
C MET A 22 5.34 16.41 1.24
N LEU A 23 5.66 15.31 1.92
CA LEU A 23 4.67 14.31 2.33
C LEU A 23 3.59 14.93 3.23
N ALA A 24 3.98 15.80 4.16
CA ALA A 24 3.06 16.49 5.07
C ALA A 24 2.08 17.46 4.37
N MET A 25 2.37 17.89 3.14
CA MET A 25 1.48 18.74 2.34
C MET A 25 0.38 17.94 1.61
N LEU A 26 0.48 16.63 1.62
CA LEU A 26 -0.45 15.72 0.94
C LEU A 26 -1.59 15.29 1.86
N ASP A 27 -2.73 14.99 1.25
CA ASP A 27 -3.88 14.41 1.94
C ASP A 27 -3.74 12.90 2.08
N PHE A 28 -3.01 12.25 1.17
CA PHE A 28 -2.81 10.80 1.15
C PHE A 28 -1.43 10.44 0.56
N VAL A 29 -0.71 9.56 1.23
CA VAL A 29 0.59 9.07 0.79
C VAL A 29 0.55 7.55 0.65
N ALA A 30 0.68 7.06 -0.57
CA ALA A 30 0.89 5.66 -0.88
C ALA A 30 2.37 5.42 -1.18
N VAL A 31 2.89 4.26 -0.85
CA VAL A 31 4.29 3.89 -1.15
C VAL A 31 4.36 2.43 -1.59
N GLY A 32 5.09 2.18 -2.69
CA GLY A 32 5.29 0.85 -3.23
C GLY A 32 6.65 0.65 -3.87
N LEU A 33 7.01 -0.62 -4.08
CA LEU A 33 8.25 -0.99 -4.79
C LEU A 33 7.99 -0.92 -6.30
N HIS A 34 8.88 -0.24 -7.02
CA HIS A 34 8.77 -0.08 -8.46
C HIS A 34 10.10 -0.38 -9.17
N PRO A 35 10.05 -0.76 -10.46
CA PRO A 35 11.25 -0.95 -11.28
C PRO A 35 12.12 0.31 -11.33
N ALA A 36 13.42 0.11 -11.38
CA ALA A 36 14.43 1.18 -11.45
C ALA A 36 14.54 2.11 -10.21
N CYS A 37 13.88 1.75 -9.08
CA CYS A 37 13.97 2.49 -7.82
C CYS A 37 14.94 1.84 -6.81
N GLY A 38 15.87 1.00 -7.28
CA GLY A 38 16.92 0.39 -6.45
C GLY A 38 16.52 -0.92 -5.79
N PHE A 39 15.38 -1.49 -6.18
CA PHE A 39 14.87 -2.78 -5.72
C PHE A 39 14.72 -3.75 -6.90
N ASP A 40 14.72 -5.05 -6.62
CA ASP A 40 14.69 -6.10 -7.63
C ASP A 40 14.03 -7.40 -7.12
N ASP A 41 14.00 -8.42 -7.96
CA ASP A 41 13.44 -9.74 -7.70
C ASP A 41 14.35 -10.70 -6.91
N ILE A 42 15.55 -10.26 -6.55
CA ILE A 42 16.59 -11.12 -5.96
C ILE A 42 16.69 -10.91 -4.44
N ASP A 43 16.61 -9.67 -3.96
CA ASP A 43 16.89 -9.34 -2.55
C ASP A 43 15.61 -9.15 -1.73
N ARG A 44 14.99 -10.27 -1.38
CA ARG A 44 13.80 -10.29 -0.52
C ARG A 44 14.01 -9.57 0.82
N ALA A 45 15.19 -9.70 1.42
CA ALA A 45 15.47 -9.09 2.72
C ALA A 45 15.50 -7.57 2.62
N LYS A 46 16.16 -7.04 1.58
CA LYS A 46 16.22 -5.62 1.29
C LYS A 46 14.84 -5.03 0.97
N ASN A 47 14.07 -5.71 0.13
CA ASN A 47 12.72 -5.29 -0.23
C ASN A 47 11.81 -5.25 1.01
N THR A 48 11.91 -6.26 1.87
CA THR A 48 11.15 -6.33 3.14
C THR A 48 11.54 -5.20 4.08
N GLU A 49 12.86 -4.98 4.30
CA GLU A 49 13.37 -3.89 5.14
C GLU A 49 12.84 -2.53 4.67
N ALA A 50 12.87 -2.29 3.36
CA ALA A 50 12.39 -1.05 2.78
C ALA A 50 10.90 -0.81 3.07
N LEU A 51 10.04 -1.80 2.87
CA LEU A 51 8.61 -1.66 3.17
C LEU A 51 8.32 -1.58 4.68
N LEU A 52 9.05 -2.30 5.53
CA LEU A 52 8.89 -2.17 6.99
C LEU A 52 9.21 -0.75 7.45
N ARG A 53 10.29 -0.17 6.94
CA ARG A 53 10.67 1.22 7.24
C ARG A 53 9.63 2.24 6.77
N VAL A 54 9.04 2.01 5.59
CA VAL A 54 7.94 2.82 5.07
C VAL A 54 6.71 2.74 5.97
N VAL A 55 6.32 1.53 6.39
CA VAL A 55 5.15 1.30 7.26
C VAL A 55 5.29 2.01 8.61
N GLU A 56 6.52 2.14 9.13
CA GLU A 56 6.81 2.84 10.39
C GLU A 56 6.72 4.38 10.25
N ASN A 57 6.75 4.92 9.03
CA ASN A 57 6.66 6.35 8.81
C ASN A 57 5.22 6.85 9.03
N PRO A 58 4.96 7.77 9.99
CA PRO A 58 3.61 8.22 10.34
C PRO A 58 2.91 9.03 9.22
N LEU A 59 3.64 9.46 8.19
CA LEU A 59 3.09 10.19 7.04
C LEU A 59 2.58 9.24 5.95
N VAL A 60 2.91 7.94 6.01
CA VAL A 60 2.45 6.95 5.04
C VAL A 60 1.06 6.44 5.41
N ASP A 61 0.16 6.43 4.44
CA ASP A 61 -1.22 5.98 4.59
C ASP A 61 -1.44 4.57 4.06
N MET A 62 -0.73 4.18 3.00
CA MET A 62 -0.94 2.91 2.30
C MET A 62 0.37 2.33 1.74
N VAL A 63 0.48 1.01 1.78
CA VAL A 63 1.44 0.27 0.95
C VAL A 63 0.72 -0.28 -0.27
N THR A 64 1.24 0.02 -1.47
CA THR A 64 0.68 -0.44 -2.74
C THR A 64 1.23 -1.80 -3.14
N HIS A 65 0.42 -2.61 -3.80
CA HIS A 65 0.71 -3.92 -4.40
C HIS A 65 1.81 -4.75 -3.69
N PRO A 66 1.73 -4.96 -2.36
CA PRO A 66 2.80 -5.61 -1.60
C PRO A 66 2.98 -7.11 -1.93
N GLY A 67 1.99 -7.73 -2.57
CA GLY A 67 2.06 -9.11 -3.03
C GLY A 67 2.71 -9.30 -4.42
N ASN A 68 3.26 -8.24 -5.05
CA ASN A 68 3.91 -8.30 -6.36
C ASN A 68 5.26 -9.04 -6.30
N GLU A 69 5.23 -10.32 -5.91
CA GLU A 69 6.41 -11.13 -5.63
C GLU A 69 7.25 -11.46 -6.87
N ALA A 70 6.63 -11.48 -8.06
CA ALA A 70 7.35 -11.76 -9.30
C ALA A 70 8.39 -10.67 -9.62
N GLU A 71 8.15 -9.44 -9.17
CA GLU A 71 9.08 -8.32 -9.35
C GLU A 71 9.84 -7.97 -8.06
N PHE A 72 9.14 -8.02 -6.91
CA PHE A 72 9.69 -7.58 -5.62
C PHE A 72 9.27 -8.53 -4.49
N PRO A 73 9.93 -9.68 -4.33
CA PRO A 73 9.61 -10.60 -3.24
C PRO A 73 9.85 -9.95 -1.88
N VAL A 74 8.88 -10.12 -0.96
CA VAL A 74 8.92 -9.62 0.40
C VAL A 74 8.47 -10.68 1.40
N ASP A 75 8.73 -10.46 2.69
CA ASP A 75 8.10 -11.20 3.78
C ASP A 75 6.70 -10.63 4.04
N LEU A 76 5.68 -11.26 3.45
CA LEU A 76 4.30 -10.79 3.53
C LEU A 76 3.76 -10.78 4.98
N ASP A 77 4.09 -11.78 5.78
CA ASP A 77 3.64 -11.86 7.18
C ASP A 77 4.21 -10.70 8.01
N ALA A 78 5.47 -10.37 7.77
CA ALA A 78 6.11 -9.23 8.43
C ALA A 78 5.45 -7.90 8.03
N ILE A 79 5.17 -7.71 6.73
CA ILE A 79 4.52 -6.49 6.22
C ILE A 79 3.09 -6.37 6.75
N VAL A 80 2.29 -7.44 6.67
CA VAL A 80 0.91 -7.44 7.17
C VAL A 80 0.88 -7.13 8.68
N SER A 81 1.74 -7.78 9.46
CA SER A 81 1.83 -7.55 10.91
C SER A 81 2.23 -6.10 11.24
N ALA A 82 3.17 -5.53 10.49
CA ALA A 82 3.59 -4.15 10.66
C ALA A 82 2.46 -3.18 10.27
N ALA A 83 1.79 -3.40 9.15
CA ALA A 83 0.70 -2.55 8.68
C ALA A 83 -0.47 -2.50 9.68
N VAL A 84 -0.85 -3.64 10.26
CA VAL A 84 -1.86 -3.69 11.33
C VAL A 84 -1.42 -2.90 12.56
N ARG A 85 -0.17 -3.06 13.00
CA ARG A 85 0.38 -2.38 14.18
C ARG A 85 0.46 -0.86 14.01
N HIS A 86 0.81 -0.39 12.81
CA HIS A 86 0.97 1.04 12.51
C HIS A 86 -0.28 1.66 11.86
N ASP A 87 -1.34 0.87 11.68
CA ASP A 87 -2.60 1.28 11.05
C ASP A 87 -2.39 1.89 9.66
N VAL A 88 -1.61 1.19 8.85
CA VAL A 88 -1.37 1.49 7.43
C VAL A 88 -2.26 0.61 6.58
N ILE A 89 -2.88 1.19 5.55
CA ILE A 89 -3.70 0.46 4.59
C ILE A 89 -2.81 -0.44 3.73
N LEU A 90 -3.30 -1.63 3.41
CA LEU A 90 -2.70 -2.52 2.43
C LEU A 90 -3.57 -2.54 1.17
N GLU A 91 -2.95 -2.41 0.01
CA GLU A 91 -3.68 -2.40 -1.25
C GLU A 91 -4.01 -3.81 -1.73
N LEU A 92 -5.26 -4.03 -2.13
CA LEU A 92 -5.70 -5.12 -2.99
C LEU A 92 -5.77 -4.57 -4.42
N ASN A 93 -4.72 -4.83 -5.19
CA ASN A 93 -4.49 -4.19 -6.47
C ASN A 93 -5.18 -4.95 -7.62
N ASN A 94 -6.15 -4.32 -8.29
CA ASN A 94 -6.89 -4.95 -9.38
C ASN A 94 -5.98 -5.34 -10.56
N TYR A 95 -4.95 -4.54 -10.85
CA TYR A 95 -4.03 -4.82 -11.96
C TYR A 95 -3.24 -6.13 -11.73
N SER A 96 -2.93 -6.48 -10.49
CA SER A 96 -2.26 -7.74 -10.14
C SER A 96 -3.13 -8.98 -10.36
N PHE A 97 -4.44 -8.82 -10.39
CA PHE A 97 -5.41 -9.89 -10.66
C PHE A 97 -5.91 -9.92 -12.10
N ASP A 98 -5.64 -8.91 -12.92
CA ASP A 98 -6.04 -8.89 -14.33
C ASP A 98 -5.13 -9.83 -15.15
N PRO A 99 -5.68 -10.88 -15.79
CA PRO A 99 -4.90 -11.82 -16.60
C PRO A 99 -4.22 -11.19 -17.82
N ARG A 100 -4.60 -9.96 -18.16
CA ARG A 100 -4.00 -9.18 -19.26
C ARG A 100 -2.80 -8.35 -18.80
N SER A 101 -2.59 -8.22 -17.49
CA SER A 101 -1.54 -7.39 -16.92
C SER A 101 -0.18 -8.09 -16.88
N GLY A 102 0.89 -7.30 -16.84
CA GLY A 102 2.25 -7.80 -16.60
C GLY A 102 2.46 -8.36 -15.19
N ARG A 103 1.63 -7.95 -14.20
CA ARG A 103 1.72 -8.40 -12.81
C ARG A 103 0.97 -9.70 -12.52
N TYR A 104 0.22 -10.25 -13.47
CA TYR A 104 -0.55 -11.48 -13.26
C TYR A 104 0.32 -12.68 -12.84
N ALA A 105 1.61 -12.65 -13.12
CA ALA A 105 2.56 -13.65 -12.63
C ALA A 105 2.59 -13.74 -11.09
N SER A 106 2.22 -12.67 -10.39
CA SER A 106 2.13 -12.60 -8.92
C SER A 106 0.76 -13.00 -8.36
N PHE A 107 -0.22 -13.37 -9.19
CA PHE A 107 -1.61 -13.63 -8.77
C PHE A 107 -1.73 -14.50 -7.52
N ALA A 108 -1.01 -15.63 -7.48
CA ALA A 108 -1.10 -16.57 -6.36
C ALA A 108 -0.61 -15.91 -5.04
N ARG A 109 0.44 -15.13 -5.12
CA ARG A 109 1.01 -14.44 -3.95
C ARG A 109 0.17 -13.24 -3.52
N GLU A 110 -0.39 -12.50 -4.46
CA GLU A 110 -1.37 -11.44 -4.15
C GLU A 110 -2.60 -12.00 -3.45
N ARG A 111 -3.05 -13.20 -3.85
CA ARG A 111 -4.16 -13.88 -3.16
C ARG A 111 -3.77 -14.33 -1.74
N GLU A 112 -2.61 -14.97 -1.57
CA GLU A 112 -2.09 -15.36 -0.25
C GLU A 112 -1.93 -14.13 0.66
N PHE A 113 -1.42 -13.04 0.12
CA PHE A 113 -1.33 -11.76 0.82
C PHE A 113 -2.72 -11.25 1.26
N ALA A 114 -3.71 -11.26 0.35
CA ALA A 114 -5.07 -10.82 0.66
C ALA A 114 -5.71 -11.66 1.79
N GLU A 115 -5.50 -12.98 1.77
CA GLU A 115 -5.95 -13.91 2.82
C GLU A 115 -5.26 -13.59 4.16
N ALA A 116 -3.95 -13.40 4.17
CA ALA A 116 -3.20 -13.03 5.38
C ALA A 116 -3.63 -11.67 5.94
N ALA A 117 -3.83 -10.68 5.08
CA ALA A 117 -4.31 -9.36 5.47
C ALA A 117 -5.73 -9.40 6.07
N ARG A 118 -6.64 -10.18 5.47
CA ARG A 118 -7.97 -10.44 6.02
C ARG A 118 -7.89 -11.08 7.41
N ASP A 119 -7.12 -12.14 7.55
CA ASP A 119 -7.01 -12.92 8.80
C ASP A 119 -6.38 -12.10 9.93
N ALA A 120 -5.44 -11.22 9.60
CA ALA A 120 -4.85 -10.27 10.53
C ALA A 120 -5.76 -9.08 10.86
N GLY A 121 -6.87 -8.91 10.14
CA GLY A 121 -7.79 -7.79 10.31
C GLY A 121 -7.22 -6.46 9.84
N ALA A 122 -6.34 -6.47 8.83
CA ALA A 122 -5.78 -5.26 8.24
C ALA A 122 -6.87 -4.37 7.60
N ARG A 123 -6.56 -3.08 7.47
CA ARG A 123 -7.32 -2.17 6.60
C ARG A 123 -6.90 -2.38 5.14
N ILE A 124 -7.86 -2.48 4.25
CA ILE A 124 -7.63 -2.76 2.83
C ILE A 124 -8.17 -1.59 2.00
N ALA A 125 -7.49 -1.26 0.91
CA ALA A 125 -8.05 -0.46 -0.17
C ALA A 125 -8.03 -1.27 -1.46
N ILE A 126 -9.12 -1.25 -2.23
CA ILE A 126 -9.21 -1.88 -3.54
C ILE A 126 -9.01 -0.80 -4.59
N ASN A 127 -7.92 -0.89 -5.37
CA ASN A 127 -7.58 0.10 -6.37
C ASN A 127 -7.39 -0.53 -7.76
N SER A 128 -7.58 0.28 -8.81
CA SER A 128 -7.45 -0.15 -10.19
C SER A 128 -6.00 -0.22 -10.68
N ASP A 129 -5.11 0.60 -10.12
CA ASP A 129 -3.74 0.83 -10.60
C ASP A 129 -3.71 1.05 -12.13
N ALA A 130 -4.57 1.98 -12.57
CA ALA A 130 -4.87 2.19 -13.97
C ALA A 130 -3.73 2.91 -14.68
N HIS A 131 -3.04 2.21 -15.58
CA HIS A 131 -2.02 2.78 -16.47
C HIS A 131 -2.59 3.34 -17.79
N PHE A 132 -3.90 3.21 -17.97
CA PHE A 132 -4.63 3.69 -19.14
C PHE A 132 -6.02 4.18 -18.72
N HIS A 133 -6.48 5.29 -19.30
CA HIS A 133 -7.70 5.98 -18.85
C HIS A 133 -8.97 5.13 -18.85
N LEU A 134 -9.07 4.11 -19.71
CA LEU A 134 -10.21 3.20 -19.73
C LEU A 134 -10.21 2.19 -18.58
N LEU A 135 -9.11 2.04 -17.87
CA LEU A 135 -8.98 1.14 -16.71
C LEU A 135 -9.26 1.85 -15.38
N VAL A 136 -9.45 3.17 -15.40
CA VAL A 136 -9.80 3.94 -14.20
C VAL A 136 -11.17 3.49 -13.69
N GLY A 137 -11.21 2.97 -12.46
CA GLY A 137 -12.45 2.46 -11.87
C GLY A 137 -12.78 1.00 -12.23
N GLU A 138 -11.86 0.29 -12.90
CA GLU A 138 -11.96 -1.16 -13.10
C GLU A 138 -11.49 -1.88 -11.82
N PHE A 139 -12.41 -2.59 -11.14
CA PHE A 139 -12.14 -3.26 -9.86
C PHE A 139 -12.58 -4.72 -9.87
N ASP A 140 -13.12 -5.23 -10.97
CA ASP A 140 -13.85 -6.50 -11.04
C ASP A 140 -13.02 -7.70 -10.56
N TYR A 141 -11.74 -7.74 -10.90
CA TYR A 141 -10.87 -8.86 -10.51
C TYR A 141 -10.55 -8.84 -9.01
N ALA A 142 -10.21 -7.68 -8.46
CA ALA A 142 -9.91 -7.54 -7.04
C ALA A 142 -11.18 -7.74 -6.18
N LEU A 143 -12.34 -7.25 -6.63
CA LEU A 143 -13.63 -7.49 -5.99
C LEU A 143 -14.01 -8.97 -6.00
N ALA A 144 -13.78 -9.69 -7.10
CA ALA A 144 -14.01 -11.13 -7.15
C ALA A 144 -13.13 -11.88 -6.14
N VAL A 145 -11.85 -11.53 -6.02
CA VAL A 145 -10.96 -12.13 -5.03
C VAL A 145 -11.40 -11.77 -3.61
N ALA A 146 -11.77 -10.52 -3.35
CA ALA A 146 -12.27 -10.08 -2.04
C ALA A 146 -13.51 -10.87 -1.60
N ASP A 147 -14.45 -11.11 -2.52
CA ASP A 147 -15.65 -11.92 -2.29
C ASP A 147 -15.29 -13.39 -2.03
N GLU A 148 -14.44 -13.99 -2.89
CA GLU A 148 -14.00 -15.38 -2.74
C GLU A 148 -13.31 -15.68 -1.42
N ILE A 149 -12.47 -14.75 -0.92
CA ILE A 149 -11.78 -14.90 0.36
C ILE A 149 -12.67 -14.49 1.54
N GLY A 150 -13.86 -13.93 1.31
CA GLY A 150 -14.75 -13.44 2.36
C GLY A 150 -14.17 -12.23 3.11
N LEU A 151 -13.58 -11.28 2.39
CA LEU A 151 -13.07 -10.04 2.98
C LEU A 151 -14.23 -9.21 3.55
N PRO A 152 -14.25 -8.87 4.86
CA PRO A 152 -15.32 -8.07 5.44
C PRO A 152 -15.36 -6.65 4.86
N GLU A 153 -16.53 -6.19 4.44
CA GLU A 153 -16.71 -4.88 3.81
C GLU A 153 -16.22 -3.72 4.70
N GLU A 154 -16.38 -3.85 6.00
CA GLU A 154 -15.91 -2.84 6.98
C GLU A 154 -14.39 -2.70 7.04
N ARG A 155 -13.64 -3.65 6.47
CA ARG A 155 -12.18 -3.56 6.32
C ARG A 155 -11.75 -2.80 5.08
N ILE A 156 -12.67 -2.58 4.11
CA ILE A 156 -12.39 -1.87 2.88
C ILE A 156 -12.56 -0.36 3.13
N VAL A 157 -11.43 0.34 3.24
CA VAL A 157 -11.39 1.78 3.57
C VAL A 157 -12.03 2.63 2.48
N ASN A 158 -11.83 2.28 1.23
CA ASN A 158 -12.35 3.03 0.07
C ASN A 158 -13.67 2.48 -0.49
N ARG A 159 -14.47 1.75 0.31
CA ARG A 159 -15.81 1.32 -0.09
C ARG A 159 -16.76 2.48 -0.39
N ASP A 160 -16.55 3.63 0.28
CA ASP A 160 -17.25 4.88 0.07
C ASP A 160 -16.40 6.09 0.49
N ALA A 161 -16.82 7.29 0.10
CA ALA A 161 -16.09 8.53 0.39
C ALA A 161 -16.07 8.87 1.90
N GLU A 162 -17.11 8.52 2.65
CA GLU A 162 -17.20 8.77 4.09
C GLU A 162 -16.16 7.95 4.84
N SER A 163 -15.99 6.68 4.49
CA SER A 163 -15.00 5.78 5.07
C SER A 163 -13.56 6.27 4.83
N VAL A 164 -13.24 6.75 3.62
CA VAL A 164 -11.94 7.37 3.33
C VAL A 164 -11.70 8.60 4.19
N LEU A 165 -12.69 9.50 4.26
CA LEU A 165 -12.56 10.73 5.03
C LEU A 165 -12.45 10.47 6.55
N ALA A 166 -13.16 9.46 7.05
CA ALA A 166 -13.04 9.03 8.44
C ALA A 166 -11.65 8.52 8.76
N PHE A 167 -11.09 7.61 7.92
CA PHE A 167 -9.73 7.12 8.07
C PHE A 167 -8.69 8.25 8.10
N LEU A 168 -8.77 9.18 7.14
CA LEU A 168 -7.85 10.32 7.08
C LEU A 168 -8.00 11.24 8.28
N GLY A 169 -9.22 11.43 8.78
CA GLY A 169 -9.50 12.21 10.00
C GLY A 169 -8.89 11.58 11.24
N GLU A 170 -9.04 10.28 11.42
CA GLU A 170 -8.42 9.50 12.50
C GLU A 170 -6.89 9.59 12.45
N LYS A 171 -6.30 9.44 11.27
CA LYS A 171 -4.86 9.47 11.09
C LYS A 171 -4.26 10.85 11.34
N ARG A 172 -4.93 11.92 10.92
CA ARG A 172 -4.51 13.31 11.16
C ARG A 172 -4.63 13.73 12.63
N ALA A 173 -5.52 13.11 13.38
CA ALA A 173 -5.69 13.37 14.82
C ALA A 173 -4.57 12.74 15.66
N ARG A 174 -3.76 11.84 15.09
CA ARG A 174 -2.59 11.26 15.77
C ARG A 174 -1.49 12.32 15.90
N PRO A 175 -0.72 12.35 17.01
CA PRO A 175 0.41 13.25 17.13
C PRO A 175 1.40 12.93 15.99
N ARG A 176 1.41 13.76 14.97
CA ARG A 176 2.48 13.77 13.98
C ARG A 176 3.73 14.25 14.74
N ILE A 177 4.86 13.57 14.51
CA ILE A 177 6.15 14.06 15.00
C ILE A 177 6.25 15.49 14.49
N ASP A 178 6.35 16.47 15.41
CA ASP A 178 6.60 17.86 15.05
C ASP A 178 7.86 17.87 14.16
N ALA A 179 7.67 17.92 12.86
CA ALA A 179 8.72 18.29 11.94
C ALA A 179 9.06 19.73 12.36
N GLY A 180 10.13 19.85 13.15
CA GLY A 180 10.50 21.05 13.88
C GLY A 180 10.33 22.28 13.02
N GLY A 181 9.44 23.17 13.44
CA GLY A 181 8.95 24.28 12.66
C GLY A 181 10.09 25.14 12.11
N VAL A 182 10.12 25.19 10.79
CA VAL A 182 10.76 26.27 10.04
C VAL A 182 9.72 26.73 9.01
N TRP A 183 9.01 27.79 9.39
CA TRP A 183 8.35 28.71 8.47
C TRP A 183 9.02 30.05 8.58
#